data_6fe6aa5f18c28f2d5732778f39f8f496
#
_entry.id   6fe6aa5f18c28f2d5732778f39f8f496
#
_cell.length_a   1.000
_cell.length_b   1.000
_cell.length_c   1.000
_cell.angle_alpha   90.00
_cell.angle_beta   90.00
_cell.angle_gamma   90.00
#
_symmetry.space_group_name_H-M   'P 1'
#
loop_
_entity.id
_entity.type
_entity.pdbx_description
1 polymer ?
#
loop_
_entity_poly.entity_id
_entity_poly.type
_entity_poly.pdbx_seq_one_letter_code
_entity_poly.pdbx_strand_id
1 'polypeptide(L)'
;DRYDATNIKTMTHDGKVVVGLAKDITADKVTVGQKGEPGKDGVDGQIGVNGKDGSAVVLNGKDGSIGLNGKDGANGVSIKGDQGPAGVDGAAGETKNRIVYEYKDPKDPNKTIKEDVATLNDGLKFAGDDGQTDSSKVIAKKLNQQVDIVGGADKDQLTENNIGVNNDNGKLKVQLAKDVNLTQDGSVTIGDTALNNGGLTITGGPSVTKGGINAGDKQITNVDSGLKKDGTKVALKDAEGDTLNNAVNVGDLKESISNITDSGFGLTDENGNDVKAKLGETVTVKGDGSVTTKVIEEDGKAKLQVGLNKDVTIGNDKEPGTITVKGENGKDGISINGKDGTIGLKGEDGKDGIALNGKDGTIGINGKDGSNGK
;
A
#
# COMPACT_ATOMS: atom_id res chain seq x y z
N ASP A 1 27.90 -82.96 39.05
CA ASP A 1 27.80 -82.95 40.53
C ASP A 1 26.69 -81.96 40.93
N ARG A 2 25.88 -82.36 41.89
CA ARG A 2 24.77 -81.49 42.40
C ARG A 2 25.18 -80.52 43.49
N TYR A 3 26.39 -80.64 43.94
CA TYR A 3 26.87 -79.87 45.08
C TYR A 3 28.27 -79.26 44.83
N ASP A 4 28.46 -78.03 45.21
CA ASP A 4 29.75 -77.42 45.23
C ASP A 4 30.34 -77.53 46.68
N ALA A 5 31.35 -78.34 46.87
CA ALA A 5 31.96 -78.60 48.14
C ALA A 5 32.70 -77.39 48.76
N THR A 6 32.93 -76.37 48.01
CA THR A 6 33.60 -75.15 48.48
C THR A 6 32.74 -74.21 49.29
N ASN A 7 31.41 -74.35 49.16
CA ASN A 7 30.40 -73.44 49.77
C ASN A 7 30.12 -73.83 51.24
N ILE A 8 30.47 -75.05 51.69
CA ILE A 8 30.22 -75.46 53.03
C ILE A 8 31.56 -75.80 53.72
N LYS A 9 31.73 -75.33 54.90
CA LYS A 9 32.88 -75.51 55.75
C LYS A 9 32.42 -76.19 57.02
N THR A 10 33.14 -77.21 57.42
CA THR A 10 32.97 -77.86 58.73
C THR A 10 34.22 -77.61 59.60
N MET A 11 34.00 -77.31 60.87
CA MET A 11 35.05 -77.17 61.88
C MET A 11 34.62 -77.73 63.19
N THR A 12 35.56 -78.10 64.06
CA THR A 12 35.28 -78.51 65.40
C THR A 12 35.52 -77.29 66.31
N HIS A 13 34.53 -76.96 67.17
CA HIS A 13 34.64 -75.95 68.18
C HIS A 13 33.94 -76.48 69.48
N ASP A 14 34.67 -76.48 70.62
CA ASP A 14 34.21 -76.90 71.93
C ASP A 14 33.59 -78.35 71.87
N GLY A 15 34.28 -79.27 71.22
CA GLY A 15 33.86 -80.67 71.11
C GLY A 15 32.61 -80.93 70.21
N LYS A 16 32.16 -79.91 69.48
CA LYS A 16 31.03 -80.02 68.54
C LYS A 16 31.50 -79.76 67.10
N VAL A 17 30.86 -80.44 66.18
CA VAL A 17 31.04 -80.14 64.72
C VAL A 17 30.16 -78.92 64.38
N VAL A 18 30.76 -77.86 63.89
CA VAL A 18 30.03 -76.72 63.40
C VAL A 18 30.09 -76.72 61.89
N VAL A 19 28.95 -76.59 61.23
CA VAL A 19 28.80 -76.50 59.79
C VAL A 19 28.43 -75.07 59.47
N GLY A 20 29.25 -74.45 58.65
CA GLY A 20 29.02 -73.08 58.24
C GLY A 20 29.13 -72.90 56.74
N LEU A 21 28.49 -71.86 56.21
CA LEU A 21 28.66 -71.45 54.84
C LEU A 21 29.98 -70.67 54.66
N ALA A 22 30.65 -70.85 53.56
CA ALA A 22 31.77 -70.03 53.19
C ALA A 22 31.37 -68.56 53.09
N LYS A 23 32.33 -67.64 53.31
CA LYS A 23 32.04 -66.21 53.16
C LYS A 23 31.74 -65.84 51.71
N ASP A 24 32.36 -66.57 50.77
CA ASP A 24 32.14 -66.46 49.34
C ASP A 24 31.39 -67.72 48.91
N ILE A 25 30.19 -67.52 48.32
CA ILE A 25 29.33 -68.60 47.83
C ILE A 25 29.36 -68.56 46.30
N THR A 26 29.79 -69.69 45.68
CA THR A 26 29.70 -69.92 44.24
C THR A 26 28.55 -70.88 43.96
N ALA A 27 27.61 -70.41 43.12
CA ALA A 27 26.46 -71.21 42.70
C ALA A 27 26.08 -70.91 41.26
N ASP A 28 25.75 -71.95 40.49
CA ASP A 28 25.23 -71.79 39.14
C ASP A 28 23.87 -71.09 39.12
N LYS A 29 23.09 -71.29 40.20
CA LYS A 29 21.74 -70.72 40.32
C LYS A 29 21.35 -70.55 41.78
N VAL A 30 20.89 -69.36 42.11
CA VAL A 30 20.25 -69.09 43.43
C VAL A 30 18.78 -68.78 43.17
N THR A 31 17.86 -69.49 43.79
CA THR A 31 16.41 -69.29 43.82
C THR A 31 16.02 -68.78 45.19
N VAL A 32 15.45 -67.62 45.30
CA VAL A 32 14.97 -67.05 46.56
C VAL A 32 13.47 -66.88 46.48
N GLY A 33 12.76 -67.41 47.43
CA GLY A 33 11.30 -67.56 47.39
C GLY A 33 10.86 -68.82 46.67
N GLN A 34 9.57 -69.09 46.57
CA GLN A 34 9.03 -70.24 45.96
C GLN A 34 7.88 -69.88 45.00
N LYS A 35 7.97 -70.32 43.77
CA LYS A 35 6.89 -70.11 42.78
C LYS A 35 5.68 -70.89 43.26
N GLY A 36 4.50 -70.26 43.28
CA GLY A 36 3.23 -70.98 43.52
C GLY A 36 2.90 -71.99 42.42
N GLU A 37 2.21 -73.04 42.79
CA GLU A 37 1.59 -74.00 41.88
C GLU A 37 0.22 -73.41 41.42
N PRO A 38 -0.36 -73.87 40.31
CA PRO A 38 -1.69 -73.44 39.90
C PRO A 38 -2.71 -73.54 41.04
N GLY A 39 -3.31 -72.40 41.44
CA GLY A 39 -4.29 -72.33 42.53
C GLY A 39 -3.70 -72.30 43.95
N LYS A 40 -2.39 -72.16 44.09
CA LYS A 40 -1.71 -71.98 45.36
C LYS A 40 -0.71 -70.82 45.27
N ASP A 41 -0.68 -69.97 46.33
CA ASP A 41 0.29 -68.90 46.42
C ASP A 41 1.72 -69.46 46.67
N GLY A 42 2.72 -68.81 46.10
CA GLY A 42 4.11 -69.09 46.38
C GLY A 42 4.59 -68.32 47.62
N VAL A 43 5.86 -68.34 47.83
CA VAL A 43 6.53 -67.53 48.88
C VAL A 43 7.34 -66.43 48.23
N ASP A 44 7.04 -65.20 48.60
CA ASP A 44 7.80 -64.04 48.12
C ASP A 44 9.27 -64.11 48.52
N GLY A 45 10.16 -64.01 47.56
CA GLY A 45 11.61 -64.01 47.81
C GLY A 45 12.15 -62.56 47.80
N GLN A 46 13.15 -62.33 48.59
CA GLN A 46 13.83 -61.04 48.62
C GLN A 46 15.34 -61.24 48.71
N ILE A 47 16.10 -60.46 47.96
CA ILE A 47 17.57 -60.38 48.07
C ILE A 47 17.92 -58.96 48.41
N GLY A 48 18.62 -58.78 49.54
CA GLY A 48 19.10 -57.47 49.96
C GLY A 48 20.63 -57.42 49.93
N VAL A 49 21.17 -56.37 49.37
CA VAL A 49 22.60 -56.01 49.50
C VAL A 49 22.64 -54.73 50.32
N ASN A 50 23.11 -54.88 51.58
CA ASN A 50 23.07 -53.79 52.52
C ASN A 50 24.45 -53.10 52.65
N GLY A 51 24.45 -51.77 52.58
CA GLY A 51 25.60 -50.95 52.90
C GLY A 51 25.72 -50.78 54.42
N LYS A 52 26.92 -50.43 54.86
CA LYS A 52 27.23 -50.23 56.29
C LYS A 52 26.44 -49.04 56.91
N ASP A 53 26.03 -48.09 56.07
CA ASP A 53 25.36 -46.83 56.45
C ASP A 53 23.83 -46.89 56.28
N GLY A 54 23.24 -48.08 56.12
CA GLY A 54 21.80 -48.25 55.93
C GLY A 54 21.36 -48.13 54.47
N SER A 55 22.24 -47.89 53.54
CA SER A 55 21.96 -47.99 52.10
C SER A 55 21.70 -49.45 51.71
N ALA A 56 20.83 -49.67 50.73
CA ALA A 56 20.52 -51.02 50.29
C ALA A 56 20.08 -51.07 48.84
N VAL A 57 20.41 -52.17 48.17
CA VAL A 57 19.76 -52.61 46.92
C VAL A 57 18.92 -53.84 47.25
N VAL A 58 17.63 -53.77 46.98
CA VAL A 58 16.69 -54.84 47.30
C VAL A 58 16.02 -55.35 46.02
N LEU A 59 16.15 -56.63 45.74
CA LEU A 59 15.34 -57.33 44.72
C LEU A 59 14.11 -57.94 45.42
N ASN A 60 12.93 -57.46 45.04
CA ASN A 60 11.67 -57.83 45.69
C ASN A 60 10.86 -58.71 44.77
N GLY A 61 10.69 -59.98 45.13
CA GLY A 61 9.91 -60.96 44.39
C GLY A 61 8.40 -60.76 44.50
N LYS A 62 7.94 -59.98 45.49
CA LYS A 62 6.52 -59.71 45.70
C LYS A 62 5.87 -58.94 44.57
N ASP A 63 6.54 -57.90 44.11
CA ASP A 63 6.06 -56.94 43.10
C ASP A 63 7.00 -56.79 41.90
N GLY A 64 8.09 -57.55 41.88
CA GLY A 64 9.09 -57.50 40.83
C GLY A 64 9.92 -56.19 40.80
N SER A 65 9.97 -55.48 41.94
CA SER A 65 10.69 -54.19 41.99
C SER A 65 12.15 -54.38 42.40
N ILE A 66 12.97 -53.38 42.02
CA ILE A 66 14.32 -53.18 42.50
C ILE A 66 14.30 -51.89 43.35
N GLY A 67 14.47 -52.04 44.63
CA GLY A 67 14.57 -50.93 45.57
C GLY A 67 16.02 -50.45 45.67
N LEU A 68 16.22 -49.12 45.56
CA LEU A 68 17.50 -48.42 45.77
C LEU A 68 17.31 -47.48 46.93
N ASN A 69 17.73 -47.90 48.12
CA ASN A 69 17.65 -47.09 49.33
C ASN A 69 18.97 -46.31 49.50
N GLY A 70 18.85 -45.03 49.77
CA GLY A 70 19.99 -44.20 50.12
C GLY A 70 20.50 -44.42 51.53
N LYS A 71 21.45 -43.64 51.99
CA LYS A 71 22.00 -43.65 53.33
C LYS A 71 20.89 -43.55 54.38
N ASP A 72 20.98 -44.33 55.45
CA ASP A 72 20.00 -44.38 56.52
C ASP A 72 18.60 -44.87 56.07
N GLY A 73 18.51 -45.54 54.91
CA GLY A 73 17.25 -46.02 54.34
C GLY A 73 16.32 -44.94 53.84
N ALA A 74 16.81 -43.69 53.79
CA ALA A 74 16.01 -42.55 53.37
C ALA A 74 16.04 -42.37 51.83
N ASN A 75 14.99 -41.75 51.28
CA ASN A 75 14.91 -41.32 49.87
C ASN A 75 15.09 -42.47 48.85
N GLY A 76 14.56 -43.66 49.14
CA GLY A 76 14.62 -44.79 48.23
C GLY A 76 13.85 -44.56 46.95
N VAL A 77 14.37 -45.11 45.84
CA VAL A 77 13.69 -45.25 44.58
C VAL A 77 13.39 -46.74 44.32
N SER A 78 12.18 -47.05 43.93
CA SER A 78 11.78 -48.40 43.50
C SER A 78 11.61 -48.38 41.96
N ILE A 79 12.28 -49.30 41.29
CA ILE A 79 12.19 -49.51 39.82
C ILE A 79 11.44 -50.80 39.58
N LYS A 80 10.41 -50.76 38.74
CA LYS A 80 9.63 -51.94 38.37
C LYS A 80 9.06 -51.86 36.95
N GLY A 81 8.55 -52.94 36.43
CA GLY A 81 7.69 -52.97 35.25
C GLY A 81 6.25 -52.57 35.62
N ASP A 82 5.67 -51.64 34.88
CA ASP A 82 4.25 -51.28 35.06
C ASP A 82 3.65 -50.78 33.74
N GLN A 83 2.33 -50.58 33.71
CA GLN A 83 1.66 -49.97 32.58
C GLN A 83 1.88 -48.45 32.53
N GLY A 84 2.30 -47.97 31.40
CA GLY A 84 2.46 -46.55 31.11
C GLY A 84 2.03 -46.23 29.69
N PRO A 85 2.10 -44.94 29.28
CA PRO A 85 1.68 -44.50 27.94
C PRO A 85 2.41 -45.23 26.82
N ALA A 86 1.70 -45.51 25.70
CA ALA A 86 2.24 -46.31 24.58
C ALA A 86 3.37 -45.63 23.82
N GLY A 87 3.49 -44.30 23.87
CA GLY A 87 4.50 -43.51 23.17
C GLY A 87 3.86 -42.45 22.27
N VAL A 88 4.68 -41.77 21.50
CA VAL A 88 4.25 -40.57 20.74
C VAL A 88 3.25 -40.91 19.62
N ASP A 89 3.36 -42.11 19.06
CA ASP A 89 2.50 -42.62 17.98
C ASP A 89 1.40 -43.61 18.47
N GLY A 90 1.30 -43.86 19.79
CA GLY A 90 0.24 -44.64 20.38
C GLY A 90 -1.11 -43.92 20.33
N ALA A 91 -2.20 -44.71 20.25
CA ALA A 91 -3.54 -44.14 20.35
C ALA A 91 -3.80 -43.53 21.71
N ALA A 92 -4.76 -42.60 21.77
CA ALA A 92 -5.12 -41.95 23.05
C ALA A 92 -5.60 -43.01 24.04
N GLY A 93 -4.96 -43.05 25.24
CA GLY A 93 -5.27 -44.03 26.29
C GLY A 93 -4.63 -45.41 26.10
N GLU A 94 -3.91 -45.64 25.01
CA GLU A 94 -3.15 -46.87 24.81
C GLU A 94 -1.98 -46.98 25.78
N THR A 95 -1.79 -48.15 26.39
CA THR A 95 -0.71 -48.38 27.34
C THR A 95 0.17 -49.53 26.89
N LYS A 96 1.39 -49.58 27.39
CA LYS A 96 2.34 -50.68 27.23
C LYS A 96 3.16 -50.86 28.51
N ASN A 97 3.83 -51.98 28.63
CA ASN A 97 4.76 -52.22 29.71
C ASN A 97 5.95 -51.26 29.61
N ARG A 98 6.22 -50.54 30.69
CA ARG A 98 7.32 -49.61 30.83
C ARG A 98 8.15 -49.93 32.05
N ILE A 99 9.38 -49.47 32.07
CA ILE A 99 10.13 -49.33 33.31
C ILE A 99 9.60 -48.06 33.98
N VAL A 100 9.14 -48.19 35.18
CA VAL A 100 8.74 -47.03 36.02
C VAL A 100 9.60 -47.01 37.27
N TYR A 101 9.79 -45.81 37.80
CA TYR A 101 10.38 -45.66 39.12
C TYR A 101 9.42 -44.88 40.02
N GLU A 102 9.41 -45.29 41.28
CA GLU A 102 8.55 -44.70 42.29
C GLU A 102 9.42 -44.20 43.45
N TYR A 103 9.06 -43.05 43.96
CA TYR A 103 9.71 -42.47 45.15
C TYR A 103 8.70 -41.68 45.96
N LYS A 104 9.07 -41.37 47.21
CA LYS A 104 8.24 -40.53 48.08
C LYS A 104 8.34 -39.07 47.70
N ASP A 105 7.22 -38.37 47.65
CA ASP A 105 7.19 -36.92 47.41
C ASP A 105 7.98 -36.20 48.50
N PRO A 106 9.01 -35.44 48.19
CA PRO A 106 9.79 -34.68 49.17
C PRO A 106 8.96 -33.70 50.01
N LYS A 107 7.79 -33.28 49.49
CA LYS A 107 6.90 -32.34 50.19
C LYS A 107 5.80 -33.06 50.99
N ASP A 108 5.47 -34.28 50.64
CA ASP A 108 4.48 -35.11 51.34
C ASP A 108 4.95 -36.58 51.36
N PRO A 109 5.62 -37.03 52.41
CA PRO A 109 6.12 -38.41 52.52
C PRO A 109 5.06 -39.49 52.45
N ASN A 110 3.79 -39.15 52.63
CA ASN A 110 2.68 -40.11 52.46
C ASN A 110 2.31 -40.35 51.02
N LYS A 111 2.72 -39.43 50.10
CA LYS A 111 2.46 -39.53 48.69
C LYS A 111 3.63 -40.21 47.97
N THR A 112 3.27 -41.19 47.10
CA THR A 112 4.24 -41.82 46.20
C THR A 112 4.10 -41.19 44.83
N ILE A 113 5.21 -40.72 44.24
CA ILE A 113 5.30 -40.25 42.87
C ILE A 113 5.76 -41.41 42.02
N LYS A 114 5.05 -41.59 40.89
CA LYS A 114 5.39 -42.57 39.86
C LYS A 114 5.79 -41.82 38.60
N GLU A 115 6.90 -42.20 38.01
CA GLU A 115 7.39 -41.65 36.75
C GLU A 115 7.72 -42.76 35.76
N ASP A 116 7.36 -42.54 34.51
CA ASP A 116 7.68 -43.45 33.42
C ASP A 116 9.05 -43.15 32.84
N VAL A 117 9.87 -44.17 32.65
CA VAL A 117 11.15 -44.04 31.97
C VAL A 117 10.89 -43.86 30.46
N ALA A 118 11.35 -42.75 29.89
CA ALA A 118 11.24 -42.48 28.46
C ALA A 118 12.04 -43.50 27.65
N THR A 119 11.50 -43.88 26.52
CA THR A 119 12.10 -44.77 25.56
C THR A 119 12.21 -44.08 24.19
N LEU A 120 12.90 -44.66 23.22
CA LEU A 120 12.97 -44.12 21.86
C LEU A 120 11.60 -44.01 21.17
N ASN A 121 10.54 -44.63 21.72
CA ASN A 121 9.17 -44.49 21.20
C ASN A 121 8.43 -43.25 21.76
N ASP A 122 9.01 -42.62 22.77
CA ASP A 122 8.50 -41.34 23.26
C ASP A 122 9.02 -40.23 22.35
N GLY A 123 8.43 -39.03 22.43
CA GLY A 123 8.82 -37.94 21.54
C GLY A 123 7.94 -36.71 21.68
N LEU A 124 7.93 -35.92 20.65
CA LEU A 124 7.17 -34.66 20.58
C LEU A 124 6.13 -34.71 19.45
N LYS A 125 5.03 -34.02 19.67
CA LYS A 125 3.99 -33.76 18.66
C LYS A 125 4.03 -32.30 18.25
N PHE A 126 4.07 -32.05 16.94
CA PHE A 126 4.06 -30.71 16.35
C PHE A 126 2.77 -30.56 15.56
N ALA A 127 2.08 -29.44 15.77
CA ALA A 127 0.84 -29.11 15.08
C ALA A 127 0.93 -27.69 14.50
N GLY A 128 0.77 -27.59 13.20
CA GLY A 128 0.50 -26.30 12.53
C GLY A 128 -0.94 -25.87 12.79
N ASP A 129 -1.40 -24.81 12.12
CA ASP A 129 -2.77 -24.30 12.27
C ASP A 129 -3.82 -25.36 11.93
N ASP A 130 -3.60 -26.15 10.90
CA ASP A 130 -4.47 -27.27 10.49
C ASP A 130 -4.47 -28.41 11.52
N GLY A 131 -3.35 -28.68 12.17
CA GLY A 131 -3.23 -29.69 13.22
C GLY A 131 -3.88 -29.31 14.55
N GLN A 132 -4.29 -28.06 14.74
CA GLN A 132 -5.04 -27.62 15.92
C GLN A 132 -6.49 -28.16 15.91
N THR A 133 -7.04 -28.40 14.74
CA THR A 133 -8.43 -28.85 14.54
C THR A 133 -8.53 -30.26 13.95
N ASP A 134 -7.50 -30.71 13.24
CA ASP A 134 -7.44 -32.05 12.61
C ASP A 134 -6.22 -32.83 13.12
N SER A 135 -6.44 -33.79 14.00
CA SER A 135 -5.37 -34.61 14.58
C SER A 135 -4.59 -35.44 13.54
N SER A 136 -5.14 -35.68 12.35
CA SER A 136 -4.43 -36.37 11.28
C SER A 136 -3.29 -35.55 10.67
N LYS A 137 -3.29 -34.25 10.93
CA LYS A 137 -2.25 -33.27 10.49
C LYS A 137 -1.15 -33.05 11.54
N VAL A 138 -1.25 -33.71 12.68
CA VAL A 138 -0.22 -33.63 13.72
C VAL A 138 0.98 -34.50 13.32
N ILE A 139 2.17 -33.89 13.35
CA ILE A 139 3.44 -34.58 13.11
C ILE A 139 3.94 -35.14 14.42
N ALA A 140 3.89 -36.48 14.56
CA ALA A 140 4.45 -37.18 15.69
C ALA A 140 5.89 -37.64 15.37
N LYS A 141 6.86 -37.26 16.20
CA LYS A 141 8.27 -37.62 16.05
C LYS A 141 8.79 -38.30 17.32
N LYS A 142 9.36 -39.49 17.14
CA LYS A 142 10.04 -40.21 18.21
C LYS A 142 11.38 -39.58 18.56
N LEU A 143 11.90 -39.90 19.74
CA LEU A 143 13.27 -39.48 20.10
C LEU A 143 14.26 -39.93 19.04
N ASN A 144 15.25 -39.12 18.71
CA ASN A 144 16.24 -39.30 17.65
C ASN A 144 15.69 -39.21 16.22
N GLN A 145 14.44 -38.85 15.99
CA GLN A 145 13.92 -38.52 14.65
C GLN A 145 14.05 -37.03 14.35
N GLN A 146 14.38 -36.73 13.11
CA GLN A 146 14.49 -35.36 12.62
C GLN A 146 13.11 -34.75 12.33
N VAL A 147 12.93 -33.48 12.68
CA VAL A 147 11.81 -32.63 12.24
C VAL A 147 12.36 -31.63 11.26
N ASP A 148 11.88 -31.66 10.03
CA ASP A 148 12.23 -30.69 9.01
C ASP A 148 11.20 -29.54 9.06
N ILE A 149 11.70 -28.31 9.24
CA ILE A 149 10.92 -27.07 9.14
C ILE A 149 11.48 -26.30 7.96
N VAL A 150 10.73 -26.27 6.87
CA VAL A 150 11.20 -25.68 5.61
C VAL A 150 10.33 -24.49 5.20
N GLY A 151 10.95 -23.39 4.87
CA GLY A 151 10.28 -22.19 4.33
C GLY A 151 10.22 -22.15 2.80
N GLY A 152 11.03 -22.97 2.11
CA GLY A 152 11.06 -23.11 0.65
C GLY A 152 11.81 -22.01 -0.11
N ALA A 153 12.21 -20.92 0.55
CA ALA A 153 13.00 -19.86 -0.08
C ALA A 153 14.50 -20.22 -0.12
N ASP A 154 15.19 -19.70 -1.14
CA ASP A 154 16.64 -19.80 -1.25
C ASP A 154 17.29 -19.03 -0.08
N LYS A 155 18.31 -19.62 0.53
CA LYS A 155 19.05 -19.03 1.63
C LYS A 155 19.62 -17.65 1.33
N ASP A 156 20.10 -17.44 0.11
CA ASP A 156 20.72 -16.18 -0.31
C ASP A 156 19.70 -15.09 -0.64
N GLN A 157 18.40 -15.45 -0.61
CA GLN A 157 17.26 -14.52 -0.82
C GLN A 157 16.49 -14.20 0.47
N LEU A 158 17.04 -14.59 1.61
CA LEU A 158 16.39 -14.33 2.91
C LEU A 158 16.80 -12.96 3.46
N THR A 159 15.87 -12.33 4.15
CA THR A 159 16.10 -11.09 4.90
C THR A 159 15.88 -11.33 6.38
N GLU A 160 16.57 -10.58 7.24
CA GLU A 160 16.46 -10.69 8.69
C GLU A 160 15.34 -9.79 9.24
N ASN A 161 14.87 -10.13 10.45
CA ASN A 161 13.94 -9.32 11.27
C ASN A 161 12.53 -9.11 10.68
N ASN A 162 12.15 -9.83 9.62
CA ASN A 162 10.82 -9.75 9.03
C ASN A 162 9.83 -10.72 9.65
N ILE A 163 10.32 -11.75 10.34
CA ILE A 163 9.49 -12.78 11.01
C ILE A 163 9.79 -12.77 12.51
N GLY A 164 8.75 -12.64 13.32
CA GLY A 164 8.81 -12.81 14.76
C GLY A 164 8.22 -14.16 15.19
N VAL A 165 8.83 -14.80 16.19
CA VAL A 165 8.33 -16.02 16.83
C VAL A 165 8.14 -15.77 18.31
N ASN A 166 6.91 -15.85 18.80
CA ASN A 166 6.55 -15.57 20.16
C ASN A 166 5.87 -16.75 20.84
N ASN A 167 6.10 -16.90 22.14
CA ASN A 167 5.28 -17.80 22.96
C ASN A 167 3.95 -17.07 23.29
N ASP A 168 2.85 -17.65 22.83
CA ASP A 168 1.50 -17.21 23.15
C ASP A 168 0.73 -18.39 23.73
N ASN A 169 0.55 -18.40 25.06
CA ASN A 169 -0.15 -19.46 25.81
C ASN A 169 0.36 -20.88 25.48
N GLY A 170 1.68 -21.05 25.45
CA GLY A 170 2.31 -22.36 25.18
C GLY A 170 2.39 -22.73 23.71
N LYS A 171 2.02 -21.84 22.79
CA LYS A 171 2.17 -21.99 21.34
C LYS A 171 3.27 -21.08 20.80
N LEU A 172 4.09 -21.58 19.90
CA LEU A 172 5.01 -20.77 19.14
C LEU A 172 4.26 -20.11 17.98
N LYS A 173 3.98 -18.83 18.11
CA LYS A 173 3.26 -18.03 17.11
C LYS A 173 4.24 -17.36 16.17
N VAL A 174 4.19 -17.74 14.90
CA VAL A 174 5.02 -17.15 13.83
C VAL A 174 4.23 -16.01 13.19
N GLN A 175 4.81 -14.82 13.15
CA GLN A 175 4.12 -13.61 12.70
C GLN A 175 5.05 -12.77 11.84
N LEU A 176 4.48 -12.12 10.81
CA LEU A 176 5.18 -11.11 10.04
C LEU A 176 5.33 -9.82 10.87
N ALA A 177 6.46 -9.16 10.77
CA ALA A 177 6.67 -7.85 11.38
C ALA A 177 5.71 -6.81 10.76
N LYS A 178 5.36 -5.77 11.55
CA LYS A 178 4.56 -4.65 11.04
C LYS A 178 5.28 -3.89 9.93
N ASP A 179 6.58 -3.68 10.12
CA ASP A 179 7.45 -3.05 9.15
C ASP A 179 8.29 -4.13 8.49
N VAL A 180 7.99 -4.43 7.24
CA VAL A 180 8.73 -5.42 6.44
C VAL A 180 9.83 -4.71 5.69
N ASN A 181 11.08 -5.05 5.97
CA ASN A 181 12.25 -4.52 5.29
C ASN A 181 12.88 -5.59 4.40
N LEU A 182 12.66 -5.49 3.10
CA LEU A 182 13.22 -6.39 2.10
C LEU A 182 14.59 -5.94 1.57
N THR A 183 15.16 -4.88 2.18
CA THR A 183 16.42 -4.26 1.75
C THR A 183 16.32 -3.55 0.39
N GLN A 184 17.46 -3.05 -0.10
CA GLN A 184 17.51 -2.30 -1.36
C GLN A 184 17.20 -3.18 -2.58
N ASP A 185 17.57 -4.44 -2.54
CA ASP A 185 17.45 -5.37 -3.68
C ASP A 185 16.18 -6.22 -3.60
N GLY A 186 15.41 -6.05 -2.54
CA GLY A 186 14.16 -6.78 -2.34
C GLY A 186 13.01 -6.26 -3.18
N SER A 187 12.03 -7.14 -3.41
CA SER A 187 10.81 -6.81 -4.14
C SER A 187 9.60 -7.58 -3.63
N VAL A 188 8.41 -7.01 -3.89
CA VAL A 188 7.13 -7.71 -3.77
C VAL A 188 6.55 -7.82 -5.17
N THR A 189 6.35 -9.04 -5.65
CA THR A 189 5.79 -9.32 -6.98
C THR A 189 4.45 -10.03 -6.84
N ILE A 190 3.43 -9.50 -7.52
CA ILE A 190 2.09 -10.07 -7.57
C ILE A 190 1.66 -10.10 -9.04
N GLY A 191 1.77 -11.25 -9.71
CA GLY A 191 1.55 -11.35 -11.14
C GLY A 191 2.45 -10.37 -11.92
N ASP A 192 1.85 -9.48 -12.69
CA ASP A 192 2.56 -8.49 -13.50
C ASP A 192 2.97 -7.22 -12.71
N THR A 193 2.62 -7.13 -11.44
CA THR A 193 2.91 -5.98 -10.58
C THR A 193 4.14 -6.23 -9.74
N ALA A 194 5.09 -5.30 -9.75
CA ALA A 194 6.28 -5.31 -8.90
C ALA A 194 6.43 -4.00 -8.12
N LEU A 195 6.70 -4.13 -6.82
CA LEU A 195 7.10 -3.04 -5.94
C LEU A 195 8.52 -3.29 -5.46
N ASN A 196 9.44 -2.42 -5.77
CA ASN A 196 10.84 -2.51 -5.39
C ASN A 196 11.46 -1.11 -5.19
N ASN A 197 12.78 -1.02 -5.01
CA ASN A 197 13.48 0.25 -4.85
C ASN A 197 13.35 1.21 -6.06
N GLY A 198 13.04 0.71 -7.23
CA GLY A 198 12.75 1.52 -8.44
C GLY A 198 11.35 2.14 -8.44
N GLY A 199 10.44 1.62 -7.66
CA GLY A 199 9.05 2.07 -7.58
C GLY A 199 8.04 0.94 -7.80
N LEU A 200 6.81 1.34 -8.07
CA LEU A 200 5.71 0.44 -8.44
C LEU A 200 5.62 0.37 -9.96
N THR A 201 5.70 -0.83 -10.51
CA THR A 201 5.56 -1.08 -11.96
C THR A 201 4.54 -2.18 -12.22
N ILE A 202 3.77 -2.01 -13.30
CA ILE A 202 2.85 -3.04 -13.83
C ILE A 202 3.26 -3.30 -15.27
N THR A 203 3.65 -4.51 -15.58
CA THR A 203 4.08 -4.87 -16.95
C THR A 203 2.96 -4.59 -17.96
N GLY A 204 3.22 -3.76 -18.96
CA GLY A 204 2.22 -3.30 -19.93
C GLY A 204 1.16 -2.34 -19.39
N GLY A 205 1.39 -1.77 -18.23
CA GLY A 205 0.49 -0.85 -17.53
C GLY A 205 1.19 0.36 -16.93
N PRO A 206 0.52 1.05 -15.98
CA PRO A 206 1.06 2.23 -15.31
C PRO A 206 2.26 1.92 -14.42
N SER A 207 3.08 2.94 -14.16
CA SER A 207 4.16 2.87 -13.19
C SER A 207 4.30 4.18 -12.41
N VAL A 208 4.82 4.06 -11.16
CA VAL A 208 5.22 5.17 -10.30
C VAL A 208 6.65 4.90 -9.86
N THR A 209 7.58 5.66 -10.38
CA THR A 209 9.02 5.45 -10.18
C THR A 209 9.70 6.76 -9.79
N LYS A 210 11.01 6.72 -9.54
CA LYS A 210 11.82 7.94 -9.35
C LYS A 210 11.79 8.89 -10.56
N GLY A 211 11.49 8.38 -11.75
CA GLY A 211 11.34 9.17 -12.98
C GLY A 211 9.97 9.84 -13.12
N GLY A 212 9.03 9.58 -12.20
CA GLY A 212 7.69 10.13 -12.24
C GLY A 212 6.60 9.07 -12.41
N ILE A 213 5.43 9.53 -12.84
CA ILE A 213 4.25 8.68 -13.08
C ILE A 213 4.09 8.49 -14.59
N ASN A 214 4.06 7.24 -15.04
CA ASN A 214 3.72 6.87 -16.40
C ASN A 214 2.37 6.15 -16.40
N ALA A 215 1.40 6.68 -17.13
CA ALA A 215 0.06 6.09 -17.23
C ALA A 215 -0.01 4.82 -18.08
N GLY A 216 1.05 4.47 -18.83
CA GLY A 216 1.09 3.27 -19.68
C GLY A 216 0.02 3.26 -20.78
N ASP A 217 -0.18 4.40 -21.43
CA ASP A 217 -1.22 4.64 -22.47
C ASP A 217 -2.66 4.41 -21.96
N LYS A 218 -2.87 4.57 -20.66
CA LYS A 218 -4.19 4.52 -20.02
C LYS A 218 -4.64 5.91 -19.59
N GLN A 219 -5.95 6.09 -19.48
CA GLN A 219 -6.52 7.32 -18.94
C GLN A 219 -6.24 7.45 -17.44
N ILE A 220 -5.94 8.67 -17.01
CA ILE A 220 -5.98 9.05 -15.60
C ILE A 220 -7.35 9.65 -15.35
N THR A 221 -8.18 8.98 -14.58
CA THR A 221 -9.55 9.38 -14.25
C THR A 221 -9.65 9.96 -12.84
N ASN A 222 -10.75 10.71 -12.58
CA ASN A 222 -11.02 11.31 -11.27
C ASN A 222 -9.94 12.32 -10.83
N VAL A 223 -9.28 12.96 -11.80
CA VAL A 223 -8.35 14.06 -11.52
C VAL A 223 -9.17 15.28 -11.13
N ASP A 224 -8.97 15.78 -9.92
CA ASP A 224 -9.60 17.03 -9.48
C ASP A 224 -9.06 18.23 -10.28
N SER A 225 -9.75 19.38 -10.19
CA SER A 225 -9.30 20.60 -10.85
C SER A 225 -7.91 21.02 -10.39
N GLY A 226 -6.99 21.19 -11.34
CA GLY A 226 -5.66 21.75 -11.10
C GLY A 226 -5.70 23.26 -10.79
N LEU A 227 -6.80 23.94 -11.09
CA LEU A 227 -7.03 25.37 -10.85
C LEU A 227 -7.66 25.64 -9.48
N LYS A 228 -7.26 24.88 -8.44
CA LYS A 228 -7.69 25.13 -7.06
C LYS A 228 -6.57 25.74 -6.23
N LYS A 229 -6.89 26.83 -5.54
CA LYS A 229 -6.07 27.44 -4.50
C LYS A 229 -6.87 27.40 -3.18
N ASP A 230 -6.33 26.77 -2.16
CA ASP A 230 -6.98 26.61 -0.84
C ASP A 230 -8.42 26.02 -0.92
N GLY A 231 -8.61 25.04 -1.81
CA GLY A 231 -9.92 24.39 -2.04
C GLY A 231 -10.87 25.18 -2.93
N THR A 232 -10.55 26.43 -3.29
CA THR A 232 -11.39 27.29 -4.13
C THR A 232 -10.86 27.31 -5.56
N LYS A 233 -11.74 27.13 -6.54
CA LYS A 233 -11.37 27.19 -7.95
C LYS A 233 -11.06 28.63 -8.37
N VAL A 234 -9.94 28.83 -9.07
CA VAL A 234 -9.50 30.12 -9.63
C VAL A 234 -9.51 30.06 -11.15
N ALA A 235 -9.63 31.19 -11.81
CA ALA A 235 -9.49 31.23 -13.27
C ALA A 235 -8.02 31.01 -13.67
N LEU A 236 -7.79 30.43 -14.85
CA LEU A 236 -6.41 30.18 -15.34
C LEU A 236 -5.54 31.43 -15.34
N LYS A 237 -6.09 32.60 -15.70
CA LYS A 237 -5.38 33.89 -15.70
C LYS A 237 -4.92 34.35 -14.31
N ASP A 238 -5.57 33.85 -13.26
CA ASP A 238 -5.31 34.20 -11.86
C ASP A 238 -4.56 33.09 -11.12
N ALA A 239 -4.19 32.00 -11.83
CA ALA A 239 -3.38 30.92 -11.28
C ALA A 239 -1.96 31.39 -10.99
N GLU A 240 -1.46 31.12 -9.78
CA GLU A 240 -0.13 31.55 -9.32
C GLU A 240 0.48 30.52 -8.35
N GLY A 241 1.77 30.65 -8.08
CA GLY A 241 2.50 29.82 -7.12
C GLY A 241 2.40 28.33 -7.45
N ASP A 242 2.10 27.52 -6.44
CA ASP A 242 2.04 26.05 -6.56
C ASP A 242 0.93 25.56 -7.51
N THR A 243 -0.12 26.36 -7.71
CA THR A 243 -1.21 26.02 -8.65
C THR A 243 -0.70 25.79 -10.07
N LEU A 244 0.39 26.50 -10.47
CA LEU A 244 1.01 26.36 -11.79
C LEU A 244 1.67 25.00 -12.03
N ASN A 245 1.90 24.23 -10.97
CA ASN A 245 2.51 22.90 -11.03
C ASN A 245 1.47 21.76 -11.01
N ASN A 246 0.19 22.10 -10.90
CA ASN A 246 -0.87 21.12 -10.86
C ASN A 246 -1.22 20.57 -12.25
N ALA A 247 -1.61 19.29 -12.31
CA ALA A 247 -2.24 18.72 -13.50
C ALA A 247 -3.64 19.33 -13.67
N VAL A 248 -3.99 19.69 -14.90
CA VAL A 248 -5.35 20.14 -15.24
C VAL A 248 -6.19 18.96 -15.78
N ASN A 249 -7.47 19.00 -15.52
CA ASN A 249 -8.41 18.07 -16.14
C ASN A 249 -9.09 18.70 -17.37
N VAL A 250 -9.86 17.89 -18.12
CA VAL A 250 -10.58 18.36 -19.31
C VAL A 250 -11.60 19.47 -18.98
N GLY A 251 -12.16 19.48 -17.76
CA GLY A 251 -13.07 20.52 -17.31
C GLY A 251 -12.39 21.88 -17.20
N ASP A 252 -11.20 21.93 -16.63
CA ASP A 252 -10.40 23.16 -16.51
C ASP A 252 -10.02 23.71 -17.89
N LEU A 253 -9.62 22.83 -18.82
CA LEU A 253 -9.30 23.20 -20.18
C LEU A 253 -10.53 23.76 -20.91
N LYS A 254 -11.67 23.08 -20.80
CA LYS A 254 -12.94 23.53 -21.43
C LYS A 254 -13.36 24.92 -20.93
N GLU A 255 -13.32 25.14 -19.63
CA GLU A 255 -13.68 26.45 -19.05
C GLU A 255 -12.70 27.54 -19.47
N SER A 256 -11.40 27.25 -19.49
CA SER A 256 -10.38 28.21 -19.93
C SER A 256 -10.57 28.60 -21.41
N ILE A 257 -10.86 27.64 -22.27
CA ILE A 257 -11.18 27.90 -23.68
C ILE A 257 -12.46 28.74 -23.81
N SER A 258 -13.52 28.42 -23.03
CA SER A 258 -14.75 29.21 -23.04
C SER A 258 -14.49 30.67 -22.65
N ASN A 259 -13.72 30.92 -21.61
CA ASN A 259 -13.36 32.26 -21.16
C ASN A 259 -12.61 33.06 -22.24
N ILE A 260 -11.68 32.41 -22.96
CA ILE A 260 -10.96 33.04 -24.06
C ILE A 260 -11.90 33.33 -25.23
N THR A 261 -12.74 32.35 -25.60
CA THR A 261 -13.68 32.49 -26.73
C THR A 261 -14.72 33.57 -26.43
N ASP A 262 -15.24 33.62 -25.20
CA ASP A 262 -16.25 34.61 -24.80
C ASP A 262 -15.67 36.02 -24.64
N SER A 263 -14.37 36.15 -24.42
CA SER A 263 -13.68 37.46 -24.39
C SER A 263 -13.68 38.17 -25.76
N GLY A 264 -13.63 37.42 -26.85
CA GLY A 264 -13.90 37.82 -28.21
C GLY A 264 -13.14 39.06 -28.71
N PHE A 265 -13.72 39.65 -29.76
CA PHE A 265 -13.27 40.89 -30.39
C PHE A 265 -14.40 41.94 -30.32
N GLY A 266 -14.06 43.17 -29.88
CA GLY A 266 -15.03 44.27 -29.77
C GLY A 266 -14.73 45.42 -30.72
N LEU A 267 -15.80 46.08 -31.21
CA LEU A 267 -15.76 47.35 -31.88
C LEU A 267 -16.53 48.38 -31.05
N THR A 268 -15.96 49.56 -30.86
CA THR A 268 -16.60 50.67 -30.17
C THR A 268 -16.71 51.83 -31.15
N ASP A 269 -17.85 52.50 -31.23
CA ASP A 269 -18.05 53.72 -32.00
C ASP A 269 -17.64 55.00 -31.23
N GLU A 270 -17.68 56.15 -31.88
CA GLU A 270 -17.37 57.43 -31.27
C GLU A 270 -18.33 57.91 -30.19
N ASN A 271 -19.51 57.27 -30.10
CA ASN A 271 -20.51 57.56 -29.07
C ASN A 271 -20.39 56.59 -27.88
N GLY A 272 -19.42 55.67 -27.93
CA GLY A 272 -19.20 54.67 -26.89
C GLY A 272 -20.11 53.45 -26.98
N ASN A 273 -20.80 53.20 -28.11
CA ASN A 273 -21.60 51.99 -28.32
C ASN A 273 -20.64 50.84 -28.67
N ASP A 274 -20.72 49.76 -27.88
CA ASP A 274 -19.89 48.56 -28.05
C ASP A 274 -20.66 47.43 -28.74
N VAL A 275 -19.99 46.74 -29.65
CA VAL A 275 -20.43 45.46 -30.21
C VAL A 275 -19.30 44.45 -30.01
N LYS A 276 -19.60 43.33 -29.39
CA LYS A 276 -18.65 42.24 -29.19
C LYS A 276 -19.10 40.97 -29.93
N ALA A 277 -18.16 40.32 -30.57
CA ALA A 277 -18.32 39.00 -31.17
C ALA A 277 -17.37 38.04 -30.51
N LYS A 278 -17.78 36.77 -30.31
CA LYS A 278 -16.91 35.72 -29.79
C LYS A 278 -15.81 35.38 -30.79
N LEU A 279 -14.70 34.85 -30.32
CA LEU A 279 -13.65 34.36 -31.22
C LEU A 279 -14.25 33.29 -32.15
N GLY A 280 -14.00 33.43 -33.43
CA GLY A 280 -14.55 32.59 -34.49
C GLY A 280 -15.85 33.13 -35.11
N GLU A 281 -16.49 34.16 -34.51
CA GLU A 281 -17.59 34.92 -35.11
C GLU A 281 -17.06 36.11 -35.94
N THR A 282 -17.90 36.62 -36.80
CA THR A 282 -17.55 37.81 -37.62
C THR A 282 -18.34 39.01 -37.19
N VAL A 283 -17.65 40.17 -37.13
CA VAL A 283 -18.28 41.48 -36.99
C VAL A 283 -18.46 42.06 -38.38
N THR A 284 -19.71 42.39 -38.74
CA THR A 284 -19.99 43.05 -40.04
C THR A 284 -19.85 44.56 -39.88
N VAL A 285 -18.91 45.16 -40.63
CA VAL A 285 -18.79 46.60 -40.76
C VAL A 285 -19.47 46.96 -42.08
N LYS A 286 -20.60 47.71 -42.01
CA LYS A 286 -21.42 48.07 -43.16
C LYS A 286 -21.32 49.59 -43.38
N GLY A 287 -21.10 50.00 -44.62
CA GLY A 287 -21.24 51.40 -45.04
C GLY A 287 -22.69 51.81 -45.16
N ASP A 288 -22.94 53.13 -45.18
CA ASP A 288 -24.24 53.80 -45.24
C ASP A 288 -24.73 54.11 -46.69
N GLY A 289 -24.03 53.63 -47.68
CA GLY A 289 -24.31 53.91 -49.11
C GLY A 289 -23.37 54.96 -49.72
N SER A 290 -22.94 55.96 -48.98
CA SER A 290 -21.87 56.90 -49.39
C SER A 290 -20.49 56.33 -49.13
N VAL A 291 -20.37 55.51 -48.09
CA VAL A 291 -19.14 54.76 -47.77
C VAL A 291 -19.37 53.28 -48.09
N THR A 292 -18.37 52.65 -48.68
CA THR A 292 -18.33 51.23 -48.94
C THR A 292 -17.25 50.53 -48.14
N THR A 293 -17.48 49.30 -47.68
CA THR A 293 -16.50 48.48 -47.02
C THR A 293 -16.25 47.20 -47.79
N LYS A 294 -15.00 46.77 -47.87
CA LYS A 294 -14.60 45.52 -48.51
C LYS A 294 -13.53 44.83 -47.69
N VAL A 295 -13.74 43.58 -47.36
CA VAL A 295 -12.70 42.74 -46.77
C VAL A 295 -11.88 42.10 -47.88
N ILE A 296 -10.58 42.27 -47.83
CA ILE A 296 -9.61 41.74 -48.81
C ILE A 296 -8.52 41.00 -48.04
N GLU A 297 -7.88 40.03 -48.68
CA GLU A 297 -6.65 39.44 -48.20
C GLU A 297 -5.51 39.93 -49.07
N GLU A 298 -4.45 40.42 -48.46
CA GLU A 298 -3.23 40.88 -49.12
C GLU A 298 -2.04 40.44 -48.27
N ASP A 299 -1.07 39.75 -48.84
CA ASP A 299 0.10 39.20 -48.20
C ASP A 299 -0.23 38.30 -46.99
N GLY A 300 -1.29 37.46 -47.10
CA GLY A 300 -1.74 36.59 -46.01
C GLY A 300 -2.39 37.29 -44.82
N LYS A 301 -2.73 38.58 -44.96
CA LYS A 301 -3.37 39.36 -43.90
C LYS A 301 -4.73 39.87 -44.34
N ALA A 302 -5.71 39.68 -43.49
CA ALA A 302 -7.03 40.28 -43.69
C ALA A 302 -6.97 41.78 -43.47
N LYS A 303 -7.53 42.54 -44.45
CA LYS A 303 -7.62 43.98 -44.42
C LYS A 303 -9.07 44.41 -44.63
N LEU A 304 -9.51 45.40 -43.87
CA LEU A 304 -10.76 46.09 -44.11
C LEU A 304 -10.44 47.35 -44.91
N GLN A 305 -10.86 47.38 -46.17
CA GLN A 305 -10.77 48.55 -47.01
C GLN A 305 -12.04 49.36 -46.89
N VAL A 306 -11.90 50.65 -46.60
CA VAL A 306 -13.00 51.62 -46.51
C VAL A 306 -12.81 52.63 -47.65
N GLY A 307 -13.83 52.84 -48.43
CA GLY A 307 -13.77 53.79 -49.57
C GLY A 307 -15.08 54.54 -49.73
N LEU A 308 -15.02 55.64 -50.43
CA LEU A 308 -16.22 56.39 -50.86
C LEU A 308 -16.82 55.67 -52.08
N ASN A 309 -18.15 55.67 -52.15
CA ASN A 309 -18.88 55.19 -53.33
C ASN A 309 -18.69 56.22 -54.48
N LYS A 310 -18.89 55.75 -55.69
CA LYS A 310 -18.86 56.67 -56.88
C LYS A 310 -19.92 57.78 -56.75
N ASP A 311 -21.04 57.49 -56.11
CA ASP A 311 -22.13 58.44 -55.84
C ASP A 311 -22.16 58.67 -54.32
N VAL A 312 -21.81 59.87 -53.88
CA VAL A 312 -21.77 60.24 -52.47
C VAL A 312 -22.94 61.17 -52.19
N THR A 313 -23.84 60.73 -51.30
CA THR A 313 -24.93 61.55 -50.80
C THR A 313 -24.59 62.03 -49.39
N ILE A 314 -24.60 63.33 -49.16
CA ILE A 314 -24.32 63.95 -47.88
C ILE A 314 -25.62 64.58 -47.36
N GLY A 315 -26.09 64.11 -46.20
CA GLY A 315 -27.41 64.42 -45.66
C GLY A 315 -28.47 63.41 -46.08
N ASN A 316 -29.70 63.64 -45.65
CA ASN A 316 -30.86 62.83 -45.94
C ASN A 316 -32.11 63.69 -46.05
N ASP A 317 -33.28 63.10 -46.25
CA ASP A 317 -34.56 63.81 -46.44
C ASP A 317 -34.94 64.69 -45.23
N LYS A 318 -34.40 64.46 -44.08
CA LYS A 318 -34.69 65.21 -42.82
C LYS A 318 -33.57 66.15 -42.45
N GLU A 319 -32.36 65.82 -42.77
CA GLU A 319 -31.12 66.52 -42.40
C GLU A 319 -30.29 66.84 -43.64
N PRO A 320 -30.43 68.03 -44.19
CA PRO A 320 -29.69 68.45 -45.39
C PRO A 320 -28.19 68.44 -45.13
N GLY A 321 -27.42 67.93 -46.06
CA GLY A 321 -25.96 67.84 -45.97
C GLY A 321 -25.26 69.11 -46.36
N THR A 322 -24.06 69.30 -45.86
CA THR A 322 -23.16 70.41 -46.23
C THR A 322 -21.78 69.88 -46.49
N ILE A 323 -21.16 70.30 -47.57
CA ILE A 323 -19.73 70.05 -47.82
C ILE A 323 -19.00 71.35 -47.64
N THR A 324 -18.03 71.37 -46.70
CA THR A 324 -17.20 72.57 -46.47
C THR A 324 -15.75 72.23 -46.69
N VAL A 325 -15.10 72.96 -47.57
CA VAL A 325 -13.63 72.87 -47.70
C VAL A 325 -13.05 74.09 -46.99
N LYS A 326 -12.21 73.83 -45.98
CA LYS A 326 -11.55 74.89 -45.22
C LYS A 326 -10.43 75.53 -46.04
N GLY A 327 -10.34 76.83 -45.99
CA GLY A 327 -9.21 77.58 -46.46
C GLY A 327 -8.03 77.66 -45.50
N GLU A 328 -6.97 78.30 -45.89
CA GLU A 328 -5.68 78.32 -45.16
C GLU A 328 -5.80 78.74 -43.67
N ASN A 329 -6.65 79.62 -43.35
CA ASN A 329 -6.83 80.12 -41.97
C ASN A 329 -7.97 79.42 -41.18
N GLY A 330 -8.39 78.19 -41.61
CA GLY A 330 -9.46 77.44 -41.00
C GLY A 330 -10.87 78.05 -41.29
N LYS A 331 -10.96 79.13 -42.03
CA LYS A 331 -12.24 79.60 -42.52
C LYS A 331 -12.74 78.78 -43.69
N ASP A 332 -14.05 78.82 -43.93
CA ASP A 332 -14.64 78.10 -45.06
C ASP A 332 -14.15 78.70 -46.39
N GLY A 333 -13.53 77.91 -47.22
CA GLY A 333 -13.08 78.33 -48.57
C GLY A 333 -14.16 77.99 -49.63
N ILE A 334 -14.78 76.75 -49.51
CA ILE A 334 -15.90 76.39 -50.37
C ILE A 334 -16.99 75.83 -49.45
N SER A 335 -18.24 76.19 -49.68
CA SER A 335 -19.37 75.60 -49.01
C SER A 335 -20.41 75.25 -50.03
N ILE A 336 -20.84 74.01 -50.02
CA ILE A 336 -21.98 73.46 -50.74
C ILE A 336 -23.04 73.17 -49.71
N ASN A 337 -24.14 73.83 -49.70
CA ASN A 337 -25.20 73.73 -48.68
C ASN A 337 -26.48 73.19 -49.30
N GLY A 338 -26.82 71.95 -48.92
CA GLY A 338 -28.03 71.29 -49.40
C GLY A 338 -29.34 71.87 -48.85
N LYS A 339 -29.30 72.58 -47.71
CA LYS A 339 -30.50 73.15 -47.12
C LYS A 339 -31.08 74.30 -47.93
N ASP A 340 -30.25 75.19 -48.41
CA ASP A 340 -30.66 76.38 -49.19
C ASP A 340 -30.28 76.33 -50.67
N GLY A 341 -29.66 75.19 -51.09
CA GLY A 341 -29.26 74.95 -52.46
C GLY A 341 -28.17 75.90 -52.96
N THR A 342 -27.28 76.36 -52.06
CA THR A 342 -26.22 77.33 -52.41
C THR A 342 -24.86 76.70 -52.55
N ILE A 343 -24.03 77.22 -53.46
CA ILE A 343 -22.59 76.96 -53.51
C ILE A 343 -21.89 78.27 -53.33
N GLY A 344 -21.12 78.39 -52.23
CA GLY A 344 -20.37 79.62 -51.93
C GLY A 344 -18.86 79.40 -52.10
N LEU A 345 -18.20 80.28 -52.80
CA LEU A 345 -16.73 80.48 -52.79
C LEU A 345 -16.45 81.63 -51.85
N LYS A 346 -15.87 81.35 -50.73
CA LYS A 346 -15.63 82.33 -49.65
C LYS A 346 -14.36 83.11 -49.92
N GLY A 347 -14.40 84.42 -49.70
CA GLY A 347 -13.23 85.27 -49.70
C GLY A 347 -12.41 85.12 -48.40
N GLU A 348 -11.29 85.79 -48.33
CA GLU A 348 -10.39 85.81 -47.19
C GLU A 348 -11.07 86.21 -45.84
N ASP A 349 -12.10 87.11 -45.96
CA ASP A 349 -12.91 87.53 -44.82
C ASP A 349 -13.97 86.50 -44.38
N GLY A 350 -14.12 85.33 -45.05
CA GLY A 350 -15.11 84.32 -44.79
C GLY A 350 -16.50 84.62 -45.35
N LYS A 351 -16.67 85.73 -46.08
CA LYS A 351 -17.91 86.04 -46.79
C LYS A 351 -17.86 85.44 -48.20
N ASP A 352 -19.06 85.21 -48.80
CA ASP A 352 -19.13 84.73 -50.16
C ASP A 352 -18.59 85.77 -51.17
N GLY A 353 -17.47 85.42 -51.80
CA GLY A 353 -16.96 86.17 -52.95
C GLY A 353 -17.72 85.88 -54.23
N ILE A 354 -18.11 84.54 -54.37
CA ILE A 354 -19.03 84.08 -55.39
C ILE A 354 -20.03 83.19 -54.72
N ALA A 355 -21.31 83.42 -54.98
CA ALA A 355 -22.41 82.54 -54.51
C ALA A 355 -23.30 82.12 -55.69
N LEU A 356 -23.51 80.83 -55.84
CA LEU A 356 -24.51 80.30 -56.72
C LEU A 356 -25.73 79.90 -55.84
N ASN A 357 -26.87 80.48 -56.14
CA ASN A 357 -28.12 80.21 -55.42
C ASN A 357 -29.11 79.40 -56.31
N GLY A 358 -29.27 78.15 -56.03
CA GLY A 358 -30.12 77.30 -56.82
C GLY A 358 -31.62 77.53 -56.59
N LYS A 359 -32.00 78.20 -55.48
CA LYS A 359 -33.39 78.47 -55.14
C LYS A 359 -34.01 79.53 -56.04
N ASP A 360 -33.28 80.55 -56.39
CA ASP A 360 -33.76 81.64 -57.15
C ASP A 360 -33.04 81.82 -58.53
N GLY A 361 -32.08 80.90 -58.81
CA GLY A 361 -31.34 80.90 -60.05
C GLY A 361 -30.31 82.05 -60.21
N THR A 362 -29.93 82.70 -59.10
CA THR A 362 -28.99 83.84 -59.15
C THR A 362 -27.55 83.46 -58.97
N ILE A 363 -26.65 84.20 -59.55
CA ILE A 363 -25.20 84.18 -59.34
C ILE A 363 -24.80 85.52 -58.72
N GLY A 364 -24.37 85.51 -57.48
CA GLY A 364 -23.85 86.66 -56.78
C GLY A 364 -22.33 86.70 -56.87
N ILE A 365 -21.78 87.87 -57.25
CA ILE A 365 -20.34 88.08 -57.21
C ILE A 365 -20.13 89.32 -56.32
N ASN A 366 -19.49 89.08 -55.19
CA ASN A 366 -19.17 90.15 -54.25
C ASN A 366 -17.70 90.61 -54.38
N GLY A 367 -17.52 91.86 -54.55
CA GLY A 367 -16.16 92.44 -54.57
C GLY A 367 -15.50 92.35 -53.22
N LYS A 368 -14.21 92.84 -53.13
CA LYS A 368 -13.39 92.82 -51.93
C LYS A 368 -14.05 93.40 -50.68
N ASP A 369 -15.01 94.33 -50.84
CA ASP A 369 -15.68 95.04 -49.76
C ASP A 369 -17.06 94.37 -49.39
N GLY A 370 -17.34 93.21 -49.88
CA GLY A 370 -18.61 92.50 -49.61
C GLY A 370 -19.85 93.15 -50.18
N SER A 371 -19.72 94.13 -51.08
CA SER A 371 -20.79 94.76 -51.88
C SER A 371 -20.99 94.01 -53.21
N ASN A 372 -22.24 93.94 -53.67
CA ASN A 372 -22.51 93.35 -54.96
C ASN A 372 -21.69 93.99 -56.06
N GLY A 373 -20.85 93.21 -56.75
CA GLY A 373 -20.16 93.68 -57.98
C GLY A 373 -21.19 93.92 -59.08
N LYS A 374 -20.90 94.93 -59.89
CA LYS A 374 -21.67 95.13 -61.15
C LYS A 374 -21.20 94.16 -62.20
#